data_907bde74d22944f5084b7474a377f10b
#
_entry.id   907bde74d22944f5084b7474a377f10b
#
_cell.length_a   1.000
_cell.length_b   1.000
_cell.length_c   1.000
_cell.angle_alpha   90.00
_cell.angle_beta   90.00
_cell.angle_gamma   90.00
#
_symmetry.space_group_name_H-M   'P 1'
#
loop_
_entity.id
_entity.type
_entity.pdbx_description
1 polymer ?
#
loop_
_entity_poly.entity_id
_entity_poly.type
_entity_poly.pdbx_seq_one_letter_code
_entity_poly.pdbx_strand_id
1 'polypeptide(L)'
;MRHILKIHRSLQDPIPHSAHSFTIRTFDPAQDKDQWLTLNNTIFAHHPDQGNWAMADLENRMAENWFDANGFFLAVDDQTIIGFCWTKIHDEFVNLDPVGELYVIGVHPDHAHKGIGRAVSIAAMNYLATQGLKQSMLYVDADNEPGLALYRSLGFN
;
A
#
# COMPACT_ATOMS: atom_id res chain seq x y z
N MET A 1 2.03 0.70 25.10
CA MET A 1 2.89 1.46 24.16
C MET A 1 2.85 0.83 22.78
N ARG A 2 2.68 1.64 21.76
CA ARG A 2 2.66 1.18 20.39
C ARG A 2 4.08 0.96 19.88
N HIS A 3 4.37 -0.22 19.33
CA HIS A 3 5.64 -0.52 18.69
C HIS A 3 5.44 -0.67 17.20
N ILE A 4 6.19 0.09 16.42
CA ILE A 4 6.16 0.04 14.96
C ILE A 4 7.44 -0.61 14.48
N LEU A 5 7.30 -1.64 13.66
CA LEU A 5 8.42 -2.33 13.04
C LEU A 5 8.63 -1.79 11.64
N LYS A 6 9.89 -1.65 11.26
CA LYS A 6 10.28 -1.37 9.87
C LYS A 6 10.88 -2.66 9.32
N ILE A 7 10.23 -3.23 8.33
CA ILE A 7 10.68 -4.46 7.69
C ILE A 7 10.99 -4.23 6.23
N HIS A 8 11.89 -5.04 5.68
CA HIS A 8 12.51 -4.84 4.38
C HIS A 8 12.43 -6.08 3.52
N ARG A 9 12.49 -5.86 2.22
CA ARG A 9 12.64 -6.93 1.23
C ARG A 9 13.42 -6.43 0.03
N SER A 10 14.35 -7.24 -0.48
CA SER A 10 14.98 -7.00 -1.77
C SER A 10 13.95 -7.14 -2.90
N LEU A 11 13.97 -6.21 -3.83
CA LEU A 11 13.16 -6.32 -5.05
C LEU A 11 13.86 -7.11 -6.16
N GLN A 12 15.11 -7.52 -5.92
CA GLN A 12 15.88 -8.35 -6.85
C GLN A 12 15.57 -9.84 -6.69
N ASP A 13 14.98 -10.23 -5.55
CA ASP A 13 14.46 -11.59 -5.36
C ASP A 13 13.14 -11.76 -6.12
N PRO A 14 12.83 -12.97 -6.59
CA PRO A 14 11.59 -13.21 -7.35
C PRO A 14 10.35 -12.73 -6.58
N ILE A 15 9.48 -12.00 -7.28
CA ILE A 15 8.22 -11.54 -6.73
C ILE A 15 7.15 -12.58 -7.05
N PRO A 16 6.38 -13.06 -6.06
CA PRO A 16 5.35 -14.06 -6.30
C PRO A 16 4.28 -13.58 -7.27
N HIS A 17 3.60 -14.53 -7.90
CA HIS A 17 2.39 -14.25 -8.67
C HIS A 17 1.17 -14.24 -7.76
N SER A 18 0.15 -13.48 -8.17
CA SER A 18 -1.14 -13.45 -7.50
C SER A 18 -2.23 -13.89 -8.48
N ALA A 19 -3.02 -14.88 -8.07
CA ALA A 19 -4.21 -15.29 -8.81
C ALA A 19 -5.44 -14.80 -8.03
N HIS A 20 -6.32 -14.06 -8.71
CA HIS A 20 -7.49 -13.46 -8.07
C HIS A 20 -8.60 -13.22 -9.10
N SER A 21 -9.84 -13.08 -8.60
CA SER A 21 -11.02 -12.85 -9.43
C SER A 21 -11.44 -11.38 -9.51
N PHE A 22 -10.84 -10.51 -8.70
CA PHE A 22 -11.09 -9.08 -8.73
C PHE A 22 -10.07 -8.36 -9.62
N THR A 23 -10.36 -7.10 -9.96
CA THR A 23 -9.49 -6.29 -10.82
C THR A 23 -8.50 -5.49 -9.98
N ILE A 24 -7.25 -5.44 -10.43
CA ILE A 24 -6.24 -4.52 -9.89
C ILE A 24 -6.04 -3.42 -10.92
N ARG A 25 -6.19 -2.17 -10.50
CA ARG A 25 -5.91 -1.00 -11.34
C ARG A 25 -5.30 0.11 -10.51
N THR A 26 -4.77 1.14 -11.17
CA THR A 26 -4.21 2.30 -10.48
C THR A 26 -5.30 3.31 -10.10
N PHE A 27 -4.99 4.10 -9.08
CA PHE A 27 -5.85 5.18 -8.60
C PHE A 27 -6.02 6.26 -9.66
N ASP A 28 -7.26 6.67 -9.89
CA ASP A 28 -7.59 7.77 -10.81
C ASP A 28 -8.01 9.01 -9.99
N PRO A 29 -7.17 10.06 -9.92
CA PRO A 29 -7.49 11.25 -9.15
C PRO A 29 -8.81 11.94 -9.55
N ALA A 30 -9.26 11.72 -10.78
CA ALA A 30 -10.49 12.35 -11.28
C ALA A 30 -11.75 11.70 -10.74
N GLN A 31 -11.70 10.42 -10.33
CA GLN A 31 -12.92 9.68 -9.98
C GLN A 31 -12.85 8.90 -8.67
N ASP A 32 -11.68 8.62 -8.10
CA ASP A 32 -11.53 7.66 -7.00
C ASP A 32 -11.41 8.30 -5.62
N LYS A 33 -11.24 9.61 -5.52
CA LYS A 33 -10.92 10.27 -4.25
C LYS A 33 -11.96 10.01 -3.16
N ASP A 34 -13.23 10.24 -3.46
CA ASP A 34 -14.30 10.11 -2.46
C ASP A 34 -14.44 8.68 -1.96
N GLN A 35 -14.47 7.72 -2.88
CA GLN A 35 -14.62 6.32 -2.52
C GLN A 35 -13.41 5.81 -1.75
N TRP A 36 -12.19 6.17 -2.18
CA TRP A 36 -10.99 5.78 -1.46
C TRP A 36 -10.95 6.37 -0.05
N LEU A 37 -11.31 7.65 0.10
CA LEU A 37 -11.31 8.32 1.40
C LEU A 37 -12.26 7.63 2.38
N THR A 38 -13.47 7.30 1.92
CA THR A 38 -14.44 6.57 2.73
C THR A 38 -13.88 5.20 3.14
N LEU A 39 -13.28 4.48 2.20
CA LEU A 39 -12.67 3.18 2.47
C LEU A 39 -11.54 3.29 3.49
N ASN A 40 -10.63 4.23 3.29
CA ASN A 40 -9.52 4.46 4.22
C ASN A 40 -10.03 4.71 5.64
N ASN A 41 -11.01 5.58 5.79
CA ASN A 41 -11.56 5.93 7.11
C ASN A 41 -12.33 4.77 7.74
N THR A 42 -12.91 3.90 6.95
CA THR A 42 -13.55 2.68 7.42
C THR A 42 -12.52 1.68 7.94
N ILE A 43 -11.47 1.44 7.17
CA ILE A 43 -10.42 0.48 7.53
C ILE A 43 -9.66 0.94 8.78
N PHE A 44 -9.33 2.21 8.84
CA PHE A 44 -8.48 2.77 9.90
C PHE A 44 -9.26 3.59 10.93
N ALA A 45 -10.53 3.21 11.20
CA ALA A 45 -11.42 3.97 12.08
C ALA A 45 -10.82 4.23 13.46
N HIS A 46 -9.96 3.34 13.96
CA HIS A 46 -9.32 3.46 15.27
C HIS A 46 -7.82 3.73 15.20
N HIS A 47 -7.29 3.96 14.00
CA HIS A 47 -5.85 4.22 13.82
C HIS A 47 -5.55 5.70 14.11
N PRO A 48 -4.54 6.00 14.96
CA PRO A 48 -4.27 7.39 15.37
C PRO A 48 -3.82 8.31 14.25
N ASP A 49 -3.15 7.77 13.22
CA ASP A 49 -2.54 8.60 12.17
C ASP A 49 -3.24 8.48 10.82
N GLN A 50 -3.88 7.34 10.55
CA GLN A 50 -4.44 7.04 9.22
C GLN A 50 -5.95 7.17 9.16
N GLY A 51 -6.63 7.21 10.30
CA GLY A 51 -8.08 7.33 10.35
C GLY A 51 -8.55 8.79 10.37
N ASN A 52 -9.84 8.99 10.10
CA ASN A 52 -10.51 10.30 10.17
C ASN A 52 -9.91 11.37 9.25
N TRP A 53 -9.43 10.98 8.08
CA TRP A 53 -8.94 11.94 7.10
C TRP A 53 -10.11 12.71 6.49
N ALA A 54 -9.92 14.04 6.33
CA ALA A 54 -10.75 14.86 5.47
C ALA A 54 -10.19 14.83 4.04
N MET A 55 -10.98 15.30 3.07
CA MET A 55 -10.51 15.39 1.69
C MET A 55 -9.23 16.21 1.57
N ALA A 56 -9.09 17.26 2.38
CA ALA A 56 -7.88 18.10 2.40
C ALA A 56 -6.62 17.29 2.77
N ASP A 57 -6.74 16.29 3.65
CA ASP A 57 -5.61 15.44 4.02
C ASP A 57 -5.13 14.60 2.84
N LEU A 58 -6.06 14.02 2.09
CA LEU A 58 -5.73 13.29 0.87
C LEU A 58 -5.10 14.21 -0.18
N GLU A 59 -5.70 15.35 -0.43
CA GLU A 59 -5.20 16.30 -1.42
C GLU A 59 -3.82 16.84 -1.05
N ASN A 60 -3.54 17.05 0.23
CA ASN A 60 -2.21 17.44 0.71
C ASN A 60 -1.17 16.37 0.42
N ARG A 61 -1.51 15.10 0.60
CA ARG A 61 -0.60 14.00 0.25
C ARG A 61 -0.38 13.93 -1.26
N MET A 62 -1.44 14.14 -2.05
CA MET A 62 -1.34 14.11 -3.51
C MET A 62 -0.52 15.28 -4.06
N ALA A 63 -0.39 16.37 -3.31
CA ALA A 63 0.44 17.52 -3.69
C ALA A 63 1.93 17.34 -3.37
N GLU A 64 2.29 16.30 -2.65
CA GLU A 64 3.68 16.01 -2.32
C GLU A 64 4.48 15.58 -3.56
N ASN A 65 5.76 15.90 -3.60
CA ASN A 65 6.62 15.60 -4.75
C ASN A 65 6.74 14.09 -5.05
N TRP A 66 6.59 13.26 -4.02
CA TRP A 66 6.69 11.80 -4.15
C TRP A 66 5.41 11.15 -4.68
N PHE A 67 4.29 11.88 -4.74
CA PHE A 67 3.03 11.29 -5.17
C PHE A 67 3.07 10.88 -6.64
N ASP A 68 2.70 9.63 -6.90
CA ASP A 68 2.53 9.10 -8.25
C ASP A 68 1.31 8.17 -8.26
N ALA A 69 0.27 8.57 -8.97
CA ALA A 69 -0.96 7.77 -9.08
C ALA A 69 -0.69 6.39 -9.70
N ASN A 70 0.34 6.25 -10.53
CA ASN A 70 0.72 4.97 -11.12
C ASN A 70 1.31 4.00 -10.10
N GLY A 71 1.70 4.49 -8.93
CA GLY A 71 2.17 3.68 -7.81
C GLY A 71 1.13 3.49 -6.71
N PHE A 72 -0.12 3.77 -7.00
CA PHE A 72 -1.23 3.66 -6.05
C PHE A 72 -2.23 2.64 -6.62
N PHE A 73 -2.24 1.43 -6.08
CA PHE A 73 -3.00 0.30 -6.63
C PHE A 73 -4.29 0.07 -5.87
N LEU A 74 -5.36 -0.17 -6.61
CA LEU A 74 -6.69 -0.46 -6.07
C LEU A 74 -7.10 -1.87 -6.48
N ALA A 75 -7.71 -2.60 -5.54
CA ALA A 75 -8.46 -3.80 -5.84
C ALA A 75 -9.93 -3.41 -5.97
N VAL A 76 -10.55 -3.78 -7.08
CA VAL A 76 -11.91 -3.38 -7.41
C VAL A 76 -12.74 -4.61 -7.72
N ASP A 77 -13.91 -4.69 -7.12
CA ASP A 77 -14.92 -5.71 -7.40
C ASP A 77 -16.22 -5.00 -7.78
N ASP A 78 -16.64 -5.18 -9.02
CA ASP A 78 -17.87 -4.57 -9.56
C ASP A 78 -17.95 -3.07 -9.25
N GLN A 79 -16.91 -2.32 -9.64
CA GLN A 79 -16.78 -0.87 -9.47
C GLN A 79 -16.60 -0.40 -8.01
N THR A 80 -16.56 -1.33 -7.05
CA THR A 80 -16.33 -1.01 -5.65
C THR A 80 -14.87 -1.23 -5.29
N ILE A 81 -14.22 -0.23 -4.70
CA ILE A 81 -12.86 -0.36 -4.19
C ILE A 81 -12.90 -1.15 -2.89
N ILE A 82 -12.25 -2.32 -2.87
CA ILE A 82 -12.27 -3.24 -1.72
C ILE A 82 -10.94 -3.34 -1.00
N GLY A 83 -9.89 -2.79 -1.57
CA GLY A 83 -8.57 -2.75 -0.96
C GLY A 83 -7.61 -1.91 -1.78
N PHE A 84 -6.45 -1.62 -1.23
CA PHE A 84 -5.47 -0.80 -1.92
C PHE A 84 -4.07 -0.98 -1.35
N CYS A 85 -3.06 -0.60 -2.15
CA CYS A 85 -1.69 -0.40 -1.70
C CYS A 85 -1.15 0.87 -2.35
N TRP A 86 -0.77 1.83 -1.54
CA TRP A 86 -0.22 3.12 -1.96
C TRP A 86 1.29 3.09 -1.73
N THR A 87 2.07 3.33 -2.77
CA THR A 87 3.53 3.33 -2.65
C THR A 87 4.09 4.74 -2.51
N LYS A 88 5.28 4.80 -1.92
CA LYS A 88 6.05 6.04 -1.81
C LYS A 88 7.52 5.72 -2.08
N ILE A 89 8.12 6.46 -3.02
CA ILE A 89 9.53 6.29 -3.33
C ILE A 89 10.33 7.34 -2.56
N HIS A 90 11.32 6.88 -1.81
CA HIS A 90 12.24 7.73 -1.05
C HIS A 90 13.54 7.87 -1.84
N ASP A 91 13.74 9.02 -2.45
CA ASP A 91 14.93 9.33 -3.25
C ASP A 91 15.60 10.65 -2.82
N GLU A 92 15.17 11.19 -1.69
CA GLU A 92 15.62 12.51 -1.20
C GLU A 92 17.02 12.51 -0.61
N PHE A 93 17.63 11.35 -0.41
CA PHE A 93 18.96 11.27 0.21
C PHE A 93 20.05 11.17 -0.85
N VAL A 94 20.94 12.14 -0.87
CA VAL A 94 22.09 12.17 -1.77
C VAL A 94 23.04 11.03 -1.43
N ASN A 95 23.54 10.31 -2.44
CA ASN A 95 24.48 9.19 -2.31
C ASN A 95 23.92 7.92 -1.70
N LEU A 96 22.60 7.83 -1.50
CA LEU A 96 21.93 6.59 -1.10
C LEU A 96 21.01 6.13 -2.22
N ASP A 97 20.94 4.82 -2.41
CA ASP A 97 19.99 4.26 -3.37
C ASP A 97 18.56 4.56 -2.93
N PRO A 98 17.66 4.92 -3.86
CA PRO A 98 16.27 5.11 -3.51
C PRO A 98 15.63 3.81 -3.04
N VAL A 99 14.66 3.95 -2.13
CA VAL A 99 13.93 2.82 -1.54
C VAL A 99 12.44 3.01 -1.78
N GLY A 100 11.76 1.94 -2.16
CA GLY A 100 10.32 1.94 -2.31
C GLY A 100 9.62 1.53 -1.03
N GLU A 101 8.65 2.31 -0.60
CA GLU A 101 7.84 2.00 0.56
C GLU A 101 6.44 1.55 0.12
N LEU A 102 5.95 0.45 0.69
CA LEU A 102 4.52 0.16 0.71
C LEU A 102 3.92 1.04 1.81
N TYR A 103 3.47 2.23 1.42
CA TYR A 103 3.19 3.34 2.33
C TYR A 103 1.91 3.13 3.15
N VAL A 104 0.80 2.80 2.48
CA VAL A 104 -0.47 2.46 3.12
C VAL A 104 -1.06 1.26 2.41
N ILE A 105 -1.44 0.26 3.18
CA ILE A 105 -2.09 -0.95 2.67
C ILE A 105 -3.35 -1.16 3.48
N GLY A 106 -4.47 -1.38 2.81
CA GLY A 106 -5.72 -1.63 3.48
C GLY A 106 -6.65 -2.53 2.71
N VAL A 107 -7.47 -3.30 3.45
CA VAL A 107 -8.50 -4.18 2.90
C VAL A 107 -9.78 -3.92 3.66
N HIS A 108 -10.89 -3.75 2.94
CA HIS A 108 -12.20 -3.58 3.56
C HIS A 108 -12.49 -4.79 4.48
N PRO A 109 -12.94 -4.56 5.73
CA PRO A 109 -13.15 -5.66 6.68
C PRO A 109 -14.08 -6.77 6.17
N ASP A 110 -15.09 -6.43 5.39
CA ASP A 110 -16.03 -7.40 4.83
C ASP A 110 -15.41 -8.27 3.73
N HIS A 111 -14.22 -7.91 3.26
CA HIS A 111 -13.49 -8.62 2.20
C HIS A 111 -12.19 -9.24 2.70
N ALA A 112 -12.03 -9.36 4.02
CA ALA A 112 -10.85 -9.98 4.61
C ALA A 112 -10.71 -11.46 4.20
N HIS A 113 -9.48 -11.96 4.20
CA HIS A 113 -9.15 -13.36 3.91
C HIS A 113 -9.45 -13.82 2.47
N LYS A 114 -9.52 -12.88 1.53
CA LYS A 114 -9.73 -13.18 0.09
C LYS A 114 -8.46 -12.98 -0.75
N GLY A 115 -7.32 -12.74 -0.12
CA GLY A 115 -6.05 -12.52 -0.82
C GLY A 115 -5.89 -11.13 -1.42
N ILE A 116 -6.72 -10.16 -1.02
CA ILE A 116 -6.69 -8.79 -1.57
C ILE A 116 -5.40 -8.06 -1.16
N GLY A 117 -5.05 -8.10 0.13
CA GLY A 117 -3.82 -7.46 0.62
C GLY A 117 -2.58 -8.01 -0.07
N ARG A 118 -2.54 -9.32 -0.29
CA ARG A 118 -1.46 -9.97 -1.03
C ARG A 118 -1.40 -9.46 -2.48
N ALA A 119 -2.53 -9.42 -3.16
CA ALA A 119 -2.59 -9.01 -4.57
C ALA A 119 -2.15 -7.57 -4.79
N VAL A 120 -2.64 -6.62 -3.98
CA VAL A 120 -2.24 -5.21 -4.11
C VAL A 120 -0.79 -4.98 -3.71
N SER A 121 -0.29 -5.74 -2.72
CA SER A 121 1.12 -5.67 -2.32
C SER A 121 2.04 -6.19 -3.41
N ILE A 122 1.68 -7.28 -4.08
CA ILE A 122 2.43 -7.83 -5.22
C ILE A 122 2.45 -6.82 -6.38
N ALA A 123 1.30 -6.22 -6.70
CA ALA A 123 1.23 -5.19 -7.74
C ALA A 123 2.16 -4.02 -7.41
N ALA A 124 2.17 -3.58 -6.16
CA ALA A 124 3.04 -2.50 -5.69
C ALA A 124 4.52 -2.88 -5.80
N MET A 125 4.90 -4.09 -5.38
CA MET A 125 6.29 -4.56 -5.49
C MET A 125 6.76 -4.63 -6.94
N ASN A 126 5.92 -5.14 -7.84
CA ASN A 126 6.24 -5.18 -9.26
C ASN A 126 6.44 -3.78 -9.84
N TYR A 127 5.58 -2.84 -9.47
CA TYR A 127 5.73 -1.45 -9.89
C TYR A 127 7.07 -0.87 -9.42
N LEU A 128 7.40 -1.03 -8.13
CA LEU A 128 8.65 -0.51 -7.59
C LEU A 128 9.87 -1.12 -8.30
N ALA A 129 9.81 -2.42 -8.58
CA ALA A 129 10.88 -3.09 -9.33
C ALA A 129 11.04 -2.52 -10.74
N THR A 130 9.93 -2.23 -11.45
CA THR A 130 9.98 -1.61 -12.78
C THR A 130 10.53 -0.20 -12.76
N GLN A 131 10.48 0.49 -11.62
CA GLN A 131 11.08 1.80 -11.43
C GLN A 131 12.60 1.73 -11.18
N GLY A 132 13.18 0.54 -11.22
CA GLY A 132 14.61 0.33 -11.04
C GLY A 132 15.05 0.28 -9.57
N LEU A 133 14.11 0.21 -8.64
CA LEU A 133 14.43 0.13 -7.22
C LEU A 133 14.89 -1.28 -6.84
N LYS A 134 15.91 -1.37 -5.99
CA LYS A 134 16.48 -2.65 -5.55
C LYS A 134 15.91 -3.10 -4.20
N GLN A 135 15.42 -2.15 -3.40
CA GLN A 135 14.96 -2.41 -2.04
C GLN A 135 13.57 -1.83 -1.82
N SER A 136 12.80 -2.54 -1.01
CA SER A 136 11.50 -2.09 -0.54
C SER A 136 11.41 -2.24 0.98
N MET A 137 10.52 -1.47 1.58
CA MET A 137 10.30 -1.51 3.01
C MET A 137 8.84 -1.14 3.32
N LEU A 138 8.42 -1.43 4.53
CA LEU A 138 7.15 -0.97 5.07
C LEU A 138 7.21 -0.85 6.59
N TYR A 139 6.28 -0.09 7.13
CA TYR A 139 6.07 0.03 8.57
C TYR A 139 4.81 -0.75 8.95
N VAL A 140 4.88 -1.49 10.04
CA VAL A 140 3.75 -2.27 10.54
C VAL A 140 3.79 -2.31 12.07
N ASP A 141 2.62 -2.21 12.70
CA ASP A 141 2.55 -2.36 14.15
C ASP A 141 2.97 -3.78 14.56
N ALA A 142 3.76 -3.89 15.62
CA ALA A 142 4.28 -5.17 16.08
C ALA A 142 3.17 -6.14 16.53
N ASP A 143 2.01 -5.63 16.92
CA ASP A 143 0.85 -6.43 17.33
C ASP A 143 -0.12 -6.74 16.18
N ASN A 144 0.17 -6.26 14.97
CA ASN A 144 -0.63 -6.57 13.79
C ASN A 144 -0.21 -7.93 13.23
N GLU A 145 -0.66 -9.01 13.87
CA GLU A 145 -0.28 -10.37 13.50
C GLU A 145 -0.69 -10.76 12.07
N PRO A 146 -1.92 -10.46 11.61
CA PRO A 146 -2.29 -10.78 10.23
C PRO A 146 -1.44 -10.03 9.20
N GLY A 147 -1.14 -8.76 9.45
CA GLY A 147 -0.27 -7.96 8.57
C GLY A 147 1.14 -8.53 8.52
N LEU A 148 1.72 -8.82 9.67
CA LEU A 148 3.06 -9.41 9.74
C LEU A 148 3.13 -10.76 9.01
N ALA A 149 2.12 -11.62 9.17
CA ALA A 149 2.06 -12.91 8.48
C ALA A 149 2.02 -12.70 6.96
N LEU A 150 1.21 -11.77 6.49
CA LEU A 150 1.14 -11.42 5.07
C LEU A 150 2.50 -10.95 4.55
N TYR A 151 3.10 -9.96 5.19
CA TYR A 151 4.33 -9.36 4.68
C TYR A 151 5.51 -10.32 4.75
N ARG A 152 5.59 -11.13 5.80
CA ARG A 152 6.61 -12.20 5.88
C ARG A 152 6.43 -13.24 4.79
N SER A 153 5.18 -13.58 4.45
CA SER A 153 4.89 -14.50 3.35
C SER A 153 5.33 -13.94 1.99
N LEU A 154 5.46 -12.61 1.89
CA LEU A 154 5.93 -11.93 0.69
C LEU A 154 7.45 -11.65 0.73
N GLY A 155 8.15 -12.10 1.77
CA GLY A 155 9.60 -11.98 1.87
C GLY A 155 10.10 -10.80 2.69
N PHE A 156 9.21 -10.00 3.26
CA PHE A 156 9.62 -8.92 4.17
C PHE A 156 10.04 -9.48 5.52
N ASN A 157 11.10 -8.92 6.08
CA ASN A 157 11.52 -9.25 7.44
C ASN A 157 12.43 -8.17 8.07
#